data_32bf55ff676315aab756f751bcf0c327
#
_entry.id   32bf55ff676315aab756f751bcf0c327
#
_cell.length_a   1.000
_cell.length_b   1.000
_cell.length_c   1.000
_cell.angle_alpha   90.00
_cell.angle_beta   90.00
_cell.angle_gamma   90.00
#
_symmetry.space_group_name_H-M   'P 1'
#
loop_
_entity.id
_entity.type
_entity.pdbx_description
1 polymer ?
#
loop_
_entity_poly.entity_id
_entity_poly.type
_entity_poly.pdbx_seq_one_letter_code
_entity_poly.pdbx_strand_id
1 'polypeptide(L)'
;MKRLLFIILLFGVCLTFNRAHAQRCLPGMRGIQLTGGLSDNMRWKNGDGFGYHAGITVSTYTKNTHHWVVGAEYLEKRYGYRDCLYPASQFTGEGGYYLNFLSDRKKTFFAALGLSALAGYETVNWGESLLPDGSRLTDENNFIYGGALTLELSAYVTDKIVLLVNGRQRVLFGGNCGKFHSQVGVGIRFMIR
;
A
#
# COMPACT_ATOMS: atom_id res chain seq x y z
N MET A 1 -8.00 28.39 -12.37
CA MET A 1 -7.12 29.28 -11.60
C MET A 1 -7.32 29.16 -10.07
N LYS A 2 -8.53 29.30 -9.51
CA LYS A 2 -8.76 29.21 -8.04
C LYS A 2 -8.31 27.88 -7.40
N ARG A 3 -8.50 26.74 -8.07
CA ARG A 3 -8.08 25.41 -7.57
C ARG A 3 -6.56 25.24 -7.54
N LEU A 4 -5.86 25.79 -8.51
CA LEU A 4 -4.39 25.76 -8.56
C LEU A 4 -3.78 26.62 -7.44
N LEU A 5 -4.38 27.77 -7.19
CA LEU A 5 -3.98 28.70 -6.12
C LEU A 5 -4.18 28.07 -4.73
N PHE A 6 -5.26 27.31 -4.55
CA PHE A 6 -5.53 26.57 -3.31
C PHE A 6 -4.50 25.45 -3.07
N ILE A 7 -4.09 24.73 -4.11
CA ILE A 7 -3.06 23.69 -4.03
C ILE A 7 -1.69 24.31 -3.69
N ILE A 8 -1.33 25.44 -4.32
CA ILE A 8 -0.09 26.15 -4.05
C ILE A 8 -0.09 26.71 -2.62
N LEU A 9 -1.23 27.24 -2.14
CA LEU A 9 -1.38 27.72 -0.77
C LEU A 9 -1.25 26.59 0.25
N LEU A 10 -1.88 25.44 -0.03
CA LEU A 10 -1.77 24.24 0.82
C LEU A 10 -0.32 23.74 0.89
N PHE A 11 0.38 23.74 -0.26
CA PHE A 11 1.80 23.36 -0.32
C PHE A 11 2.71 24.38 0.41
N GLY A 12 2.39 25.69 0.30
CA GLY A 12 3.08 26.77 1.01
C GLY A 12 2.92 26.69 2.52
N VAL A 13 1.74 26.37 3.02
CA VAL A 13 1.47 26.15 4.46
C VAL A 13 2.26 24.94 4.98
N CYS A 14 2.38 23.85 4.21
CA CYS A 14 3.18 22.69 4.59
C CYS A 14 4.70 23.02 4.70
N LEU A 15 5.20 24.05 4.02
CA LEU A 15 6.61 24.44 4.07
C LEU A 15 6.99 25.29 5.28
N THR A 16 6.03 25.88 5.99
CA THR A 16 6.30 26.79 7.13
C THR A 16 6.43 26.13 8.50
N PHE A 17 6.13 24.80 8.61
CA PHE A 17 6.18 24.07 9.89
C PHE A 17 7.59 23.54 10.26
N ASN A 18 8.65 24.30 10.00
CA ASN A 18 10.03 23.86 10.22
C ASN A 18 10.67 24.52 11.45
N ARG A 19 10.29 24.11 12.67
CA ARG A 19 11.12 24.35 13.86
C ARG A 19 10.92 23.27 14.94
N ALA A 20 11.33 22.02 14.65
CA ALA A 20 11.69 21.09 15.72
C ALA A 20 12.78 20.14 15.18
N HIS A 21 13.98 20.26 15.66
CA HIS A 21 15.02 19.25 15.45
C HIS A 21 14.75 18.05 16.36
N ALA A 22 13.60 17.41 16.20
CA ALA A 22 13.36 16.14 16.84
C ALA A 22 14.20 15.07 16.16
N GLN A 23 14.79 14.19 16.94
CA GLN A 23 15.52 13.04 16.42
C GLN A 23 14.50 12.09 15.77
N ARG A 24 14.45 12.08 14.44
CA ARG A 24 13.51 11.27 13.65
C ARG A 24 14.15 9.92 13.32
N CYS A 25 13.33 8.89 13.22
CA CYS A 25 13.76 7.53 12.86
C CYS A 25 14.85 6.95 13.78
N LEU A 26 14.71 7.12 15.08
CA LEU A 26 15.62 6.49 16.03
C LEU A 26 15.44 4.98 16.06
N PRO A 27 16.51 4.21 16.28
CA PRO A 27 16.39 2.77 16.50
C PRO A 27 15.42 2.45 17.63
N GLY A 28 14.50 1.49 17.38
CA GLY A 28 13.45 1.11 18.32
C GLY A 28 12.16 1.92 18.23
N MET A 29 12.13 3.04 17.52
CA MET A 29 10.86 3.73 17.24
C MET A 29 9.94 2.84 16.41
N ARG A 30 8.65 2.92 16.72
CA ARG A 30 7.60 2.20 16.00
C ARG A 30 6.65 3.19 15.34
N GLY A 31 6.00 2.75 14.26
CA GLY A 31 4.96 3.51 13.62
C GLY A 31 3.84 2.60 13.14
N ILE A 32 2.59 3.04 13.31
CA ILE A 32 1.43 2.41 12.66
C ILE A 32 1.16 3.17 11.38
N GLN A 33 1.05 2.46 10.28
CA GLN A 33 0.85 3.00 8.96
C GLN A 33 -0.46 2.50 8.38
N LEU A 34 -1.24 3.42 7.84
CA LEU A 34 -2.43 3.15 7.04
C LEU A 34 -2.12 3.53 5.60
N THR A 35 -2.38 2.63 4.68
CA THR A 35 -2.16 2.82 3.24
C THR A 35 -3.42 2.53 2.47
N GLY A 36 -3.57 3.18 1.34
CA GLY A 36 -4.64 2.90 0.39
C GLY A 36 -4.27 3.41 -1.00
N GLY A 37 -4.78 2.78 -2.02
CA GLY A 37 -4.44 3.14 -3.39
C GLY A 37 -5.11 2.27 -4.43
N LEU A 38 -4.60 2.39 -5.66
CA LEU A 38 -5.07 1.66 -6.82
C LEU A 38 -4.13 0.48 -7.12
N SER A 39 -4.71 -0.58 -7.61
CA SER A 39 -4.00 -1.78 -8.03
C SER A 39 -4.26 -2.07 -9.49
N ASP A 40 -3.22 -2.57 -10.17
CA ASP A 40 -3.23 -2.97 -11.57
C ASP A 40 -3.60 -1.84 -12.56
N ASN A 41 -4.63 -1.94 -13.31
CA ASN A 41 -4.92 -1.11 -14.47
C ASN A 41 -5.06 0.42 -14.23
N MET A 42 -4.86 0.92 -13.02
CA MET A 42 -4.92 2.35 -12.62
C MET A 42 -6.07 3.15 -13.29
N ARG A 43 -7.11 2.45 -13.73
CA ARG A 43 -8.29 3.07 -14.34
C ARG A 43 -9.20 3.56 -13.24
N TRP A 44 -9.46 4.87 -13.23
CA TRP A 44 -10.35 5.54 -12.28
C TRP A 44 -11.84 5.25 -12.52
N LYS A 45 -12.20 4.55 -13.60
CA LYS A 45 -13.59 4.19 -13.90
C LYS A 45 -13.92 2.83 -13.30
N ASN A 46 -15.02 2.76 -12.55
CA ASN A 46 -15.63 1.49 -12.13
C ASN A 46 -15.95 0.64 -13.37
N GLY A 47 -15.17 -0.39 -13.62
CA GLY A 47 -15.30 -1.27 -14.76
C GLY A 47 -14.37 -2.47 -14.64
N ASP A 48 -14.26 -3.23 -15.70
CA ASP A 48 -13.37 -4.38 -15.78
C ASP A 48 -11.91 -3.96 -15.54
N GLY A 49 -11.25 -4.67 -14.63
CA GLY A 49 -9.87 -4.44 -14.23
C GLY A 49 -9.65 -3.31 -13.20
N PHE A 50 -10.71 -2.66 -12.67
CA PHE A 50 -10.55 -1.74 -11.55
C PHE A 50 -10.16 -2.49 -10.28
N GLY A 51 -9.06 -2.09 -9.65
CA GLY A 51 -8.57 -2.65 -8.41
C GLY A 51 -8.19 -1.56 -7.41
N TYR A 52 -8.48 -1.79 -6.14
CA TYR A 52 -8.02 -0.96 -5.04
C TYR A 52 -7.44 -1.82 -3.93
N HIS A 53 -6.60 -1.20 -3.10
CA HIS A 53 -6.05 -1.86 -1.92
C HIS A 53 -6.13 -0.92 -0.71
N ALA A 54 -6.22 -1.53 0.46
CA ALA A 54 -6.11 -0.85 1.75
C ALA A 54 -5.31 -1.74 2.71
N GLY A 55 -4.42 -1.15 3.47
CA GLY A 55 -3.53 -1.91 4.36
C GLY A 55 -3.24 -1.19 5.67
N ILE A 56 -2.93 -2.00 6.67
CA ILE A 56 -2.41 -1.56 7.96
C ILE A 56 -1.10 -2.27 8.23
N THR A 57 -0.06 -1.52 8.55
CA THR A 57 1.26 -2.06 8.84
C THR A 57 1.87 -1.41 10.06
N VAL A 58 2.72 -2.16 10.76
CA VAL A 58 3.57 -1.67 11.85
C VAL A 58 4.99 -1.65 11.34
N SER A 59 5.62 -0.50 11.41
CA SER A 59 7.03 -0.31 11.09
C SER A 59 7.85 -0.18 12.36
N THR A 60 9.01 -0.86 12.43
CA THR A 60 9.97 -0.78 13.54
C THR A 60 11.32 -0.35 12.98
N TYR A 61 11.78 0.83 13.39
CA TYR A 61 13.02 1.41 12.91
C TYR A 61 14.24 0.75 13.53
N THR A 62 15.25 0.54 12.69
CA THR A 62 16.58 0.01 13.07
C THR A 62 17.66 1.09 12.90
N LYS A 63 18.92 0.71 12.96
CA LYS A 63 20.03 1.62 12.66
C LYS A 63 19.95 2.15 11.23
N ASN A 64 20.46 3.33 10.98
CA ASN A 64 20.52 3.99 9.67
C ASN A 64 19.15 4.25 9.03
N THR A 65 18.10 4.44 9.85
CA THR A 65 16.72 4.70 9.38
C THR A 65 16.07 3.58 8.58
N HIS A 66 16.70 2.42 8.48
CA HIS A 66 16.06 1.22 7.94
C HIS A 66 14.95 0.76 8.87
N HIS A 67 13.96 0.02 8.34
CA HIS A 67 12.86 -0.43 9.18
C HIS A 67 12.29 -1.78 8.72
N TRP A 68 11.85 -2.56 9.69
CA TRP A 68 11.02 -3.73 9.48
C TRP A 68 9.57 -3.30 9.34
N VAL A 69 8.83 -3.99 8.47
CA VAL A 69 7.40 -3.79 8.28
C VAL A 69 6.71 -5.13 8.45
N VAL A 70 5.66 -5.14 9.26
CA VAL A 70 4.76 -6.30 9.42
C VAL A 70 3.33 -5.77 9.38
N GLY A 71 2.46 -6.42 8.60
CA GLY A 71 1.09 -5.95 8.51
C GLY A 71 0.18 -6.85 7.69
N ALA A 72 -0.99 -6.29 7.40
CA ALA A 72 -2.01 -6.92 6.59
C ALA A 72 -2.55 -5.95 5.53
N GLU A 73 -2.88 -6.49 4.38
CA GLU A 73 -3.42 -5.74 3.25
C GLU A 73 -4.62 -6.47 2.67
N TYR A 74 -5.66 -5.71 2.37
CA TYR A 74 -6.81 -6.10 1.58
C TYR A 74 -6.67 -5.52 0.18
N LEU A 75 -6.87 -6.35 -0.83
CA LEU A 75 -6.92 -5.94 -2.22
C LEU A 75 -8.19 -6.50 -2.85
N GLU A 76 -8.94 -5.66 -3.55
CA GLU A 76 -10.08 -6.06 -4.36
C GLU A 76 -9.85 -5.67 -5.81
N LYS A 77 -10.12 -6.60 -6.71
CA LYS A 77 -10.08 -6.37 -8.14
C LYS A 77 -11.36 -6.88 -8.78
N ARG A 78 -11.92 -6.10 -9.68
CA ARG A 78 -13.15 -6.45 -10.39
C ARG A 78 -12.83 -7.01 -11.76
N TYR A 79 -13.40 -8.15 -12.05
CA TYR A 79 -13.31 -8.83 -13.34
C TYR A 79 -14.66 -8.79 -14.04
N GLY A 80 -14.66 -8.37 -15.32
CA GLY A 80 -15.84 -8.40 -16.17
C GLY A 80 -16.04 -9.78 -16.77
N TYR A 81 -17.19 -10.37 -16.55
CA TYR A 81 -17.63 -11.58 -17.27
C TYR A 81 -19.02 -11.33 -17.85
N ARG A 82 -19.13 -11.29 -19.17
CA ARG A 82 -20.34 -10.86 -19.89
C ARG A 82 -20.81 -9.47 -19.42
N ASP A 83 -22.03 -9.35 -18.90
CA ASP A 83 -22.60 -8.08 -18.41
C ASP A 83 -22.45 -7.89 -16.88
N CYS A 84 -21.73 -8.77 -16.18
CA CYS A 84 -21.57 -8.75 -14.73
C CYS A 84 -20.09 -8.50 -14.32
N LEU A 85 -19.91 -7.78 -13.19
CA LEU A 85 -18.59 -7.54 -12.59
C LEU A 85 -18.48 -8.37 -11.30
N TYR A 86 -17.47 -9.23 -11.23
CA TYR A 86 -17.21 -10.07 -10.04
C TYR A 86 -16.00 -9.56 -9.26
N PRO A 87 -16.16 -9.39 -7.95
CA PRO A 87 -15.02 -9.01 -7.10
C PRO A 87 -14.16 -10.25 -6.81
N ALA A 88 -12.87 -10.11 -7.01
CA ALA A 88 -11.87 -11.00 -6.47
C ALA A 88 -11.15 -10.28 -5.35
N SER A 89 -11.22 -10.83 -4.15
CA SER A 89 -10.69 -10.23 -2.93
C SER A 89 -9.49 -11.03 -2.43
N GLN A 90 -8.42 -10.34 -2.08
CA GLN A 90 -7.21 -10.93 -1.52
C GLN A 90 -6.96 -10.35 -0.14
N PHE A 91 -6.77 -11.21 0.86
CA PHE A 91 -6.31 -10.87 2.20
C PHE A 91 -4.89 -11.37 2.35
N THR A 92 -3.93 -10.47 2.48
CA THR A 92 -2.51 -10.83 2.57
C THR A 92 -1.88 -10.26 3.83
N GLY A 93 -1.14 -11.12 4.55
CA GLY A 93 -0.17 -10.70 5.54
C GLY A 93 1.17 -10.42 4.89
N GLU A 94 1.90 -9.44 5.37
CA GLU A 94 3.23 -9.12 4.90
C GLU A 94 4.24 -9.04 6.02
N GLY A 95 5.48 -9.44 5.71
CA GLY A 95 6.66 -9.18 6.53
C GLY A 95 7.81 -8.78 5.63
N GLY A 96 8.43 -7.63 5.88
CA GLY A 96 9.46 -7.12 4.99
C GLY A 96 10.48 -6.22 5.68
N TYR A 97 11.55 -5.93 4.94
CA TYR A 97 12.61 -5.03 5.35
C TYR A 97 12.80 -3.92 4.32
N TYR A 98 12.85 -2.69 4.82
CA TYR A 98 12.94 -1.49 4.00
C TYR A 98 14.29 -0.81 4.23
N LEU A 99 15.07 -0.71 3.16
CA LEU A 99 16.36 -0.05 3.11
C LEU A 99 16.16 1.42 2.75
N ASN A 100 16.44 2.32 3.64
CA ASN A 100 16.47 3.74 3.35
C ASN A 100 17.79 4.06 2.60
N PHE A 101 17.69 4.52 1.37
CA PHE A 101 18.84 4.83 0.52
C PHE A 101 19.03 6.33 0.30
N LEU A 102 17.98 7.13 0.52
CA LEU A 102 18.04 8.58 0.39
C LEU A 102 17.34 9.26 1.57
N SER A 103 18.02 10.25 2.14
CA SER A 103 17.45 11.12 3.17
C SER A 103 17.97 12.55 2.98
N ASP A 104 17.06 13.52 3.16
CA ASP A 104 17.45 14.93 3.18
C ASP A 104 18.27 15.27 4.44
N ARG A 105 19.14 16.30 4.35
CA ARG A 105 19.95 16.81 5.48
C ARG A 105 19.10 17.17 6.70
N LYS A 106 17.88 17.67 6.48
CA LYS A 106 16.92 18.01 7.56
C LYS A 106 16.14 16.80 8.06
N LYS A 107 16.36 15.60 7.50
CA LYS A 107 15.62 14.37 7.81
C LYS A 107 14.11 14.57 7.75
N THR A 108 13.64 15.30 6.74
CA THR A 108 12.22 15.55 6.48
C THR A 108 11.71 14.60 5.40
N PHE A 109 12.53 14.32 4.38
CA PHE A 109 12.20 13.43 3.27
C PHE A 109 13.10 12.21 3.29
N PHE A 110 12.50 11.04 3.02
CA PHE A 110 13.21 9.78 2.91
C PHE A 110 12.70 9.01 1.71
N ALA A 111 13.60 8.25 1.07
CA ALA A 111 13.24 7.27 0.06
C ALA A 111 13.80 5.91 0.48
N ALA A 112 12.94 4.91 0.50
CA ALA A 112 13.28 3.57 0.91
C ALA A 112 12.86 2.54 -0.15
N LEU A 113 13.67 1.50 -0.31
CA LEU A 113 13.37 0.32 -1.11
C LEU A 113 13.10 -0.84 -0.18
N GLY A 114 11.91 -1.43 -0.29
CA GLY A 114 11.44 -2.52 0.56
C GLY A 114 11.35 -3.83 -0.21
N LEU A 115 11.73 -4.92 0.46
CA LEU A 115 11.47 -6.29 0.02
C LEU A 115 10.63 -6.97 1.09
N SER A 116 9.48 -7.54 0.68
CA SER A 116 8.53 -8.19 1.58
C SER A 116 8.17 -9.58 1.09
N ALA A 117 7.98 -10.50 2.04
CA ALA A 117 7.30 -11.76 1.81
C ALA A 117 5.81 -11.58 2.09
N LEU A 118 4.98 -12.21 1.28
CA LEU A 118 3.53 -12.15 1.34
C LEU A 118 2.96 -13.56 1.48
N ALA A 119 1.95 -13.71 2.32
CA ALA A 119 1.15 -14.92 2.40
C ALA A 119 -0.30 -14.54 2.72
N GLY A 120 -1.25 -15.25 2.12
CA GLY A 120 -2.64 -14.87 2.31
C GLY A 120 -3.64 -15.79 1.62
N TYR A 121 -4.80 -15.25 1.42
CA TYR A 121 -5.96 -15.97 0.93
C TYR A 121 -6.69 -15.14 -0.12
N GLU A 122 -7.01 -15.77 -1.23
CA GLU A 122 -7.79 -15.19 -2.31
C GLU A 122 -9.18 -15.82 -2.33
N THR A 123 -10.21 -15.01 -2.42
CA THR A 123 -11.59 -15.44 -2.59
C THR A 123 -12.22 -14.72 -3.77
N VAL A 124 -12.92 -15.47 -4.61
CA VAL A 124 -13.66 -14.93 -5.74
C VAL A 124 -15.15 -14.94 -5.38
N ASN A 125 -15.84 -13.85 -5.67
CA ASN A 125 -17.27 -13.69 -5.39
C ASN A 125 -17.67 -14.04 -3.93
N TRP A 126 -16.82 -13.74 -2.96
CA TRP A 126 -17.02 -14.04 -1.53
C TRP A 126 -17.28 -15.53 -1.23
N GLY A 127 -16.85 -16.45 -2.11
CA GLY A 127 -17.06 -17.89 -1.98
C GLY A 127 -18.43 -18.39 -2.48
N GLU A 128 -19.22 -17.54 -3.13
CA GLU A 128 -20.45 -17.97 -3.79
C GLU A 128 -20.13 -18.59 -5.16
N SER A 129 -20.38 -19.88 -5.27
CA SER A 129 -20.10 -20.66 -6.50
C SER A 129 -21.16 -20.48 -7.59
N LEU A 130 -22.34 -20.00 -7.25
CA LEU A 130 -23.45 -19.79 -8.19
C LEU A 130 -23.46 -18.34 -8.67
N LEU A 131 -23.31 -18.18 -9.98
CA LEU A 131 -23.49 -16.90 -10.64
C LEU A 131 -24.98 -16.63 -10.94
N PRO A 132 -25.42 -15.36 -11.06
CA PRO A 132 -26.80 -15.03 -11.39
C PRO A 132 -27.32 -15.62 -12.71
N ASP A 133 -26.42 -16.03 -13.61
CA ASP A 133 -26.71 -16.70 -14.90
C ASP A 133 -26.78 -18.23 -14.78
N GLY A 134 -26.67 -18.80 -13.56
CA GLY A 134 -26.72 -20.24 -13.29
C GLY A 134 -25.40 -20.97 -13.57
N SER A 135 -24.34 -20.29 -14.00
CA SER A 135 -23.03 -20.90 -14.18
C SER A 135 -22.30 -21.05 -12.83
N ARG A 136 -21.46 -22.10 -12.70
CA ARG A 136 -20.66 -22.35 -11.48
C ARG A 136 -19.22 -21.87 -11.68
N LEU A 137 -18.71 -21.12 -10.69
CA LEU A 137 -17.30 -20.86 -10.55
C LEU A 137 -16.61 -22.13 -10.01
N THR A 138 -15.55 -22.57 -10.68
CA THR A 138 -14.82 -23.79 -10.31
C THR A 138 -13.74 -23.53 -9.26
N ASP A 139 -13.24 -22.28 -9.19
CA ASP A 139 -12.13 -21.87 -8.30
C ASP A 139 -12.61 -20.78 -7.34
N GLU A 140 -13.05 -21.21 -6.15
CA GLU A 140 -13.69 -20.33 -5.19
C GLU A 140 -12.68 -19.66 -4.24
N ASN A 141 -11.66 -20.41 -3.81
CA ASN A 141 -10.76 -19.97 -2.74
C ASN A 141 -9.37 -20.59 -2.88
N ASN A 142 -8.34 -19.76 -2.82
CA ASN A 142 -6.96 -20.22 -2.96
C ASN A 142 -6.03 -19.61 -1.93
N PHE A 143 -5.08 -20.40 -1.44
CA PHE A 143 -3.96 -19.88 -0.67
C PHE A 143 -2.94 -19.24 -1.61
N ILE A 144 -2.57 -18.00 -1.32
CA ILE A 144 -1.63 -17.23 -2.11
C ILE A 144 -0.38 -16.93 -1.29
N TYR A 145 0.77 -16.97 -1.94
CA TYR A 145 2.05 -16.61 -1.35
C TYR A 145 2.96 -15.96 -2.38
N GLY A 146 3.93 -15.21 -1.92
CA GLY A 146 4.85 -14.55 -2.85
C GLY A 146 5.70 -13.47 -2.21
N GLY A 147 6.07 -12.49 -3.00
CA GLY A 147 6.89 -11.37 -2.56
C GLY A 147 6.48 -10.05 -3.19
N ALA A 148 6.95 -8.96 -2.60
CA ALA A 148 6.75 -7.63 -3.12
C ALA A 148 8.03 -6.81 -3.07
N LEU A 149 8.26 -6.02 -4.12
CA LEU A 149 9.23 -4.96 -4.16
C LEU A 149 8.49 -3.63 -4.04
N THR A 150 8.87 -2.80 -3.07
CA THR A 150 8.19 -1.53 -2.77
C THR A 150 9.18 -0.38 -2.81
N LEU A 151 8.86 0.67 -3.54
CA LEU A 151 9.50 1.97 -3.42
C LEU A 151 8.61 2.85 -2.55
N GLU A 152 9.12 3.32 -1.42
CA GLU A 152 8.43 4.19 -0.48
C GLU A 152 9.08 5.56 -0.43
N LEU A 153 8.29 6.60 -0.65
CA LEU A 153 8.68 7.99 -0.41
C LEU A 153 7.92 8.48 0.81
N SER A 154 8.64 9.01 1.80
CA SER A 154 8.04 9.48 3.04
C SER A 154 8.44 10.91 3.37
N ALA A 155 7.47 11.69 3.83
CA ALA A 155 7.62 13.09 4.21
C ALA A 155 7.08 13.33 5.61
N TYR A 156 7.92 13.81 6.52
CA TYR A 156 7.51 14.19 7.87
C TYR A 156 6.79 15.54 7.85
N VAL A 157 5.50 15.52 8.15
CA VAL A 157 4.70 16.75 8.37
C VAL A 157 4.91 17.26 9.80
N THR A 158 4.90 16.33 10.74
CA THR A 158 5.23 16.58 12.14
C THR A 158 6.14 15.45 12.65
N ASP A 159 6.65 15.55 13.87
CA ASP A 159 7.48 14.48 14.46
C ASP A 159 6.70 13.18 14.70
N LYS A 160 5.35 13.24 14.67
CA LYS A 160 4.46 12.10 14.88
C LYS A 160 3.73 11.65 13.62
N ILE A 161 3.65 12.51 12.60
CA ILE A 161 2.85 12.24 11.40
C ILE A 161 3.75 12.29 10.16
N VAL A 162 3.76 11.20 9.43
CA VAL A 162 4.52 11.03 8.18
C VAL A 162 3.53 10.73 7.06
N LEU A 163 3.60 11.48 5.98
CA LEU A 163 2.91 11.17 4.74
C LEU A 163 3.76 10.24 3.89
N LEU A 164 3.11 9.31 3.23
CA LEU A 164 3.74 8.27 2.43
C LEU A 164 3.14 8.24 1.02
N VAL A 165 4.01 8.01 0.05
CA VAL A 165 3.63 7.63 -1.30
C VAL A 165 4.40 6.36 -1.61
N ASN A 166 3.73 5.33 -2.09
CA ASN A 166 4.38 4.07 -2.43
C ASN A 166 4.01 3.59 -3.83
N GLY A 167 4.98 2.98 -4.47
CA GLY A 167 4.82 2.17 -5.67
C GLY A 167 5.29 0.75 -5.34
N ARG A 168 4.46 -0.26 -5.60
CA ARG A 168 4.73 -1.64 -5.24
C ARG A 168 4.47 -2.57 -6.41
N GLN A 169 5.38 -3.48 -6.64
CA GLN A 169 5.21 -4.61 -7.55
C GLN A 169 5.15 -5.89 -6.73
N ARG A 170 4.03 -6.61 -6.81
CA ARG A 170 3.81 -7.90 -6.15
C ARG A 170 3.93 -9.03 -7.16
N VAL A 171 4.50 -10.13 -6.72
CA VAL A 171 4.54 -11.40 -7.44
C VAL A 171 3.91 -12.45 -6.53
N LEU A 172 2.75 -12.96 -6.93
CA LEU A 172 1.97 -13.92 -6.15
C LEU A 172 1.83 -15.24 -6.91
N PHE A 173 1.85 -16.32 -6.17
CA PHE A 173 1.65 -17.69 -6.64
C PHE A 173 0.49 -18.31 -5.88
N GLY A 174 -0.18 -19.28 -6.52
CA GLY A 174 -1.29 -20.03 -5.92
C GLY A 174 -2.66 -19.41 -6.18
N GLY A 175 -2.76 -18.17 -6.67
CA GLY A 175 -4.03 -17.52 -6.99
C GLY A 175 -4.39 -17.58 -8.48
N ASN A 176 -5.64 -17.30 -8.79
CA ASN A 176 -6.19 -17.24 -10.14
C ASN A 176 -6.22 -15.83 -10.74
N CYS A 177 -6.02 -14.80 -9.93
CA CYS A 177 -6.10 -13.39 -10.33
C CYS A 177 -4.86 -12.83 -11.05
N GLY A 178 -3.94 -13.70 -11.48
CA GLY A 178 -2.68 -13.33 -12.12
C GLY A 178 -1.50 -13.33 -11.16
N LYS A 179 -0.29 -13.37 -11.71
CA LYS A 179 0.94 -13.46 -10.91
C LYS A 179 1.53 -12.10 -10.53
N PHE A 180 1.30 -11.08 -11.36
CA PHE A 180 1.91 -9.76 -11.21
C PHE A 180 0.83 -8.72 -10.91
N HIS A 181 1.01 -7.99 -9.80
CA HIS A 181 0.14 -6.89 -9.41
C HIS A 181 0.96 -5.65 -9.13
N SER A 182 0.69 -4.60 -9.89
CA SER A 182 1.29 -3.28 -9.70
C SER A 182 0.36 -2.42 -8.86
N GLN A 183 0.88 -1.79 -7.83
CA GLN A 183 0.12 -0.94 -6.91
C GLN A 183 0.77 0.43 -6.81
N VAL A 184 -0.07 1.47 -6.74
CA VAL A 184 0.34 2.83 -6.38
C VAL A 184 -0.60 3.31 -5.30
N GLY A 185 -0.03 3.80 -4.21
CA GLY A 185 -0.80 4.21 -3.05
C GLY A 185 -0.22 5.40 -2.32
N VAL A 186 -1.04 5.90 -1.42
CA VAL A 186 -0.70 6.93 -0.44
C VAL A 186 -0.97 6.39 0.95
N GLY A 187 -0.32 6.94 1.95
CA GLY A 187 -0.52 6.52 3.32
C GLY A 187 -0.14 7.57 4.34
N ILE A 188 -0.51 7.28 5.57
CA ILE A 188 -0.15 8.07 6.74
C ILE A 188 0.46 7.11 7.76
N ARG A 189 1.64 7.48 8.28
CA ARG A 189 2.29 6.75 9.38
C ARG A 189 2.27 7.60 10.64
N PHE A 190 1.76 7.04 11.71
CA PHE A 190 1.75 7.61 13.05
C PHE A 190 2.91 7.03 13.85
N MET A 191 3.87 7.88 14.23
CA MET A 191 5.04 7.47 15.00
C MET A 191 4.64 7.33 16.47
N ILE A 192 4.96 6.17 17.04
CA ILE A 192 4.74 5.81 18.44
C ILE A 192 6.13 5.64 19.09
N ARG A 193 6.28 6.20 20.25
CA ARG A 193 7.50 6.04 21.04
C ARG A 193 7.42 4.83 21.94
#